data_6d12dfcb727bf15fca9ae640cc511a0f
#
_entry.id   6d12dfcb727bf15fca9ae640cc511a0f
#
_cell.length_a   1.000
_cell.length_b   1.000
_cell.length_c   1.000
_cell.angle_alpha   90.00
_cell.angle_beta   90.00
_cell.angle_gamma   90.00
#
_symmetry.space_group_name_H-M   'P 1'
#
loop_
_entity.id
_entity.type
_entity.pdbx_description
1 polymer ?
#
loop_
_entity_poly.entity_id
_entity_poly.type
_entity_poly.pdbx_seq_one_letter_code
_entity_poly.pdbx_strand_id
1 'polypeptide(L)'
;MQESNNILSLLDNYTMTNSDDIAKGLADDFRRRRIEKSLTRDQIAELSGVAVSNIVRFEQKGLISLKNLIGIAIALGYTSEVAHIFSEPKYSTMEELTQIRKNAKKKKAYKG
;
A
#
# COMPACT_ATOMS: atom_id res chain seq x y z
N MET A 1 4.04 21.09 20.44
CA MET A 1 3.29 19.88 20.07
C MET A 1 3.42 19.53 18.62
N GLN A 2 3.30 20.47 17.70
CA GLN A 2 3.47 20.18 16.29
C GLN A 2 4.89 19.78 15.91
N GLU A 3 5.88 20.35 16.57
CA GLU A 3 7.27 19.97 16.37
C GLU A 3 7.53 18.53 16.77
N SER A 4 6.94 18.07 17.88
CA SER A 4 7.05 16.69 18.32
C SER A 4 6.42 15.73 17.30
N ASN A 5 5.27 16.11 16.71
CA ASN A 5 4.60 15.30 15.71
C ASN A 5 5.42 15.21 14.43
N ASN A 6 6.09 16.29 14.02
CA ASN A 6 6.94 16.30 12.84
C ASN A 6 8.18 15.42 13.04
N ILE A 7 8.79 15.50 14.24
CA ILE A 7 9.95 14.67 14.57
C ILE A 7 9.57 13.20 14.59
N LEU A 8 8.45 12.88 15.23
CA LEU A 8 7.96 11.51 15.30
C LEU A 8 7.65 10.96 13.91
N SER A 9 7.07 11.79 13.04
CA SER A 9 6.77 11.41 11.66
C SER A 9 8.04 11.11 10.88
N LEU A 10 9.10 11.92 11.06
CA LEU A 10 10.40 11.69 10.45
C LEU A 10 11.05 10.41 10.95
N LEU A 11 10.96 10.15 12.26
CA LEU A 11 11.50 8.94 12.86
C LEU A 11 10.75 7.71 12.36
N ASP A 12 9.43 7.79 12.24
CA ASP A 12 8.62 6.71 11.70
C ASP A 12 9.02 6.38 10.26
N ASN A 13 9.24 7.40 9.43
CA ASN A 13 9.71 7.20 8.06
C ASN A 13 11.07 6.52 8.02
N TYR A 14 11.92 6.80 9.00
CA TYR A 14 13.23 6.18 9.09
C TYR A 14 13.16 4.73 9.54
N THR A 15 12.27 4.43 10.48
CA THR A 15 12.11 3.09 11.02
C THR A 15 11.32 2.16 10.09
N MET A 16 10.46 2.73 9.23
CA MET A 16 9.63 1.97 8.31
C MET A 16 10.25 1.91 6.91
N THR A 17 11.56 1.66 6.83
CA THR A 17 12.25 1.57 5.54
C THR A 17 12.34 0.15 4.99
N ASN A 18 12.17 -0.87 5.82
CA ASN A 18 12.21 -2.24 5.34
C ASN A 18 10.81 -2.78 5.04
N SER A 19 10.77 -3.79 4.20
CA SER A 19 9.51 -4.34 3.70
C SER A 19 8.65 -4.96 4.80
N ASP A 20 9.26 -5.57 5.81
CA ASP A 20 8.50 -6.19 6.91
C ASP A 20 7.76 -5.15 7.74
N ASP A 21 8.43 -4.04 8.06
CA ASP A 21 7.81 -2.96 8.83
C ASP A 21 6.71 -2.28 8.04
N ILE A 22 6.92 -2.07 6.75
CA ILE A 22 5.90 -1.48 5.87
C ILE A 22 4.69 -2.41 5.77
N ALA A 23 4.92 -3.71 5.61
CA ALA A 23 3.84 -4.69 5.52
C ALA A 23 3.00 -4.72 6.80
N LYS A 24 3.65 -4.69 7.97
CA LYS A 24 2.95 -4.64 9.25
C LYS A 24 2.19 -3.33 9.43
N GLY A 25 2.78 -2.22 8.99
CA GLY A 25 2.11 -0.92 9.01
C GLY A 25 0.86 -0.90 8.15
N LEU A 26 0.93 -1.49 6.96
CA LEU A 26 -0.24 -1.63 6.08
C LEU A 26 -1.32 -2.50 6.73
N ALA A 27 -0.92 -3.58 7.39
CA ALA A 27 -1.85 -4.46 8.08
C ALA A 27 -2.57 -3.74 9.22
N ASP A 28 -1.83 -2.94 9.99
CA ASP A 28 -2.41 -2.15 11.08
C ASP A 28 -3.36 -1.09 10.54
N ASP A 29 -2.99 -0.41 9.46
CA ASP A 29 -3.84 0.57 8.81
C ASP A 29 -5.12 -0.07 8.29
N PHE A 30 -5.00 -1.23 7.65
CA PHE A 30 -6.15 -1.98 7.17
C PHE A 30 -7.12 -2.30 8.31
N ARG A 31 -6.59 -2.80 9.41
CA ARG A 31 -7.40 -3.14 10.58
C ARG A 31 -8.14 -1.91 11.11
N ARG A 32 -7.45 -0.78 11.25
CA ARG A 32 -8.07 0.47 11.70
C ARG A 32 -9.19 0.92 10.78
N ARG A 33 -8.93 0.91 9.47
CA ARG A 33 -9.94 1.32 8.49
C ARG A 33 -11.16 0.40 8.52
N ARG A 34 -10.91 -0.91 8.67
CA ARG A 34 -11.99 -1.89 8.80
C ARG A 34 -12.88 -1.62 10.02
N ILE A 35 -12.24 -1.42 11.16
CA ILE A 35 -12.94 -1.16 12.41
C ILE A 35 -13.73 0.15 12.35
N GLU A 36 -13.15 1.20 11.77
CA GLU A 36 -13.83 2.49 11.61
C GLU A 36 -15.12 2.36 10.80
N LYS A 37 -15.17 1.43 9.88
CA LYS A 37 -16.36 1.17 9.06
C LYS A 37 -17.28 0.16 9.72
N SER A 38 -17.00 -0.27 10.92
CA SER A 38 -17.77 -1.29 11.66
C SER A 38 -17.88 -2.61 10.89
N LEU A 39 -16.85 -2.95 10.13
CA LEU A 39 -16.82 -4.19 9.36
C LEU A 39 -16.02 -5.26 10.09
N THR A 40 -16.60 -6.46 10.16
CA THR A 40 -15.91 -7.63 10.68
C THR A 40 -15.02 -8.23 9.61
N ARG A 41 -14.07 -9.09 10.03
CA ARG A 41 -13.26 -9.85 9.07
C ARG A 41 -14.13 -10.74 8.18
N ASP A 42 -15.18 -11.34 8.74
CA ASP A 42 -16.12 -12.14 7.97
C ASP A 42 -16.83 -11.31 6.89
N GLN A 43 -17.20 -10.08 7.22
CA GLN A 43 -17.84 -9.20 6.24
C GLN A 43 -16.87 -8.81 5.12
N ILE A 44 -15.61 -8.54 5.47
CA ILE A 44 -14.58 -8.26 4.44
C ILE A 44 -14.38 -9.51 3.57
N ALA A 45 -14.32 -10.69 4.18
CA ALA A 45 -14.19 -11.93 3.42
C ALA A 45 -15.33 -12.10 2.42
N GLU A 46 -16.55 -11.83 2.86
CA GLU A 46 -17.73 -11.92 2.01
C GLU A 46 -17.70 -10.91 0.86
N LEU A 47 -17.33 -9.67 1.15
CA LEU A 47 -17.26 -8.61 0.15
C LEU A 47 -16.13 -8.81 -0.86
N SER A 48 -15.01 -9.36 -0.41
CA SER A 48 -13.80 -9.47 -1.23
C SER A 48 -13.61 -10.82 -1.91
N GLY A 49 -14.27 -11.85 -1.40
CA GLY A 49 -14.00 -13.22 -1.81
C GLY A 49 -12.70 -13.79 -1.27
N VAL A 50 -12.03 -13.08 -0.35
CA VAL A 50 -10.80 -13.53 0.29
C VAL A 50 -11.15 -14.31 1.55
N ALA A 51 -10.51 -15.47 1.74
CA ALA A 51 -10.78 -16.29 2.92
C ALA A 51 -10.44 -15.55 4.22
N VAL A 52 -11.28 -15.71 5.24
CA VAL A 52 -11.08 -15.08 6.55
C VAL A 52 -9.70 -15.39 7.12
N SER A 53 -9.22 -16.61 6.97
CA SER A 53 -7.89 -16.99 7.49
C SER A 53 -6.77 -16.16 6.86
N ASN A 54 -6.90 -15.78 5.61
CA ASN A 54 -5.93 -14.92 4.94
C ASN A 54 -5.99 -13.49 5.46
N ILE A 55 -7.18 -13.00 5.78
CA ILE A 55 -7.35 -11.66 6.37
C ILE A 55 -6.75 -11.64 7.78
N VAL A 56 -7.02 -12.65 8.60
CA VAL A 56 -6.45 -12.77 9.94
C VAL A 56 -4.93 -12.79 9.88
N ARG A 57 -4.38 -13.60 8.98
CA ARG A 57 -2.91 -13.70 8.81
C ARG A 57 -2.31 -12.37 8.39
N PHE A 58 -2.96 -11.65 7.49
CA PHE A 58 -2.50 -10.32 7.10
C PHE A 58 -2.48 -9.37 8.29
N GLU A 59 -3.57 -9.28 9.03
CA GLU A 59 -3.68 -8.37 10.17
C GLU A 59 -2.66 -8.70 11.27
N GLN A 60 -2.37 -9.97 11.47
CA GLN A 60 -1.45 -10.40 12.54
C GLN A 60 0.01 -10.38 12.11
N LYS A 61 0.32 -10.72 10.87
CA LYS A 61 1.70 -10.96 10.43
C LYS A 61 2.14 -10.08 9.25
N GLY A 62 1.24 -9.33 8.65
CA GLY A 62 1.57 -8.54 7.47
C GLY A 62 1.84 -9.38 6.23
N LEU A 63 1.33 -10.61 6.18
CA LEU A 63 1.56 -11.55 5.08
C LEU A 63 0.28 -11.79 4.31
N ILE A 64 0.32 -11.52 3.02
CA ILE A 64 -0.83 -11.70 2.13
C ILE A 64 -0.32 -11.73 0.68
N SER A 65 -1.02 -12.42 -0.19
CA SER A 65 -0.73 -12.34 -1.61
C SER A 65 -1.16 -10.99 -2.16
N LEU A 66 -0.53 -10.55 -3.23
CA LEU A 66 -0.90 -9.29 -3.88
C LEU A 66 -2.37 -9.30 -4.29
N LYS A 67 -2.83 -10.39 -4.89
CA LYS A 67 -4.22 -10.49 -5.35
C LYS A 67 -5.20 -10.34 -4.19
N ASN A 68 -4.92 -10.99 -3.07
CA ASN A 68 -5.79 -10.90 -1.91
C ASN A 68 -5.74 -9.52 -1.25
N LEU A 69 -4.56 -8.89 -1.23
CA LEU A 69 -4.44 -7.52 -0.74
C LEU A 69 -5.30 -6.57 -1.56
N ILE A 70 -5.25 -6.69 -2.88
CA ILE A 70 -6.08 -5.88 -3.78
C ILE A 70 -7.56 -6.12 -3.49
N GLY A 71 -7.96 -7.37 -3.31
CA GLY A 71 -9.34 -7.72 -2.99
C GLY A 71 -9.86 -7.05 -1.73
N ILE A 72 -9.10 -7.14 -0.64
CA ILE A 72 -9.54 -6.50 0.62
C ILE A 72 -9.46 -4.98 0.57
N ALA A 73 -8.52 -4.43 -0.19
CA ALA A 73 -8.43 -2.98 -0.40
C ALA A 73 -9.67 -2.47 -1.12
N ILE A 74 -10.11 -3.14 -2.17
CA ILE A 74 -11.33 -2.79 -2.89
C ILE A 74 -12.53 -2.86 -1.95
N ALA A 75 -12.62 -3.89 -1.11
CA ALA A 75 -13.71 -4.04 -0.15
C ALA A 75 -13.80 -2.87 0.82
N LEU A 76 -12.68 -2.25 1.17
CA LEU A 76 -12.65 -1.06 2.03
C LEU A 76 -12.82 0.26 1.27
N GLY A 77 -12.91 0.22 -0.05
CA GLY A 77 -13.07 1.44 -0.85
C GLY A 77 -11.77 2.06 -1.32
N TYR A 78 -10.67 1.31 -1.29
CA TYR A 78 -9.34 1.78 -1.70
C TYR A 78 -8.97 1.38 -3.12
N THR A 79 -9.96 1.26 -4.00
CA THR A 79 -9.74 0.84 -5.39
C THR A 79 -8.77 1.77 -6.13
N SER A 80 -8.99 3.07 -6.03
CA SER A 80 -8.14 4.05 -6.72
C SER A 80 -6.71 4.01 -6.19
N GLU A 81 -6.56 3.99 -4.88
CA GLU A 81 -5.25 3.99 -4.24
C GLU A 81 -4.44 2.75 -4.60
N VAL A 82 -5.05 1.57 -4.54
CA VAL A 82 -4.33 0.34 -4.85
C VAL A 82 -4.03 0.21 -6.35
N ALA A 83 -4.92 0.72 -7.20
CA ALA A 83 -4.73 0.65 -8.65
C ALA A 83 -3.60 1.57 -9.13
N HIS A 84 -3.28 2.61 -8.37
CA HIS A 84 -2.37 3.66 -8.80
C HIS A 84 -1.07 3.72 -8.01
N ILE A 85 -0.69 2.61 -7.33
CA ILE A 85 0.54 2.59 -6.53
C ILE A 85 1.77 3.05 -7.32
N PHE A 86 1.90 2.62 -8.57
CA PHE A 86 3.03 2.96 -9.44
C PHE A 86 2.63 3.81 -10.64
N SER A 87 1.46 4.42 -10.62
CA SER A 87 0.95 5.14 -11.79
C SER A 87 1.72 6.41 -12.11
N GLU A 88 2.29 7.05 -11.08
CA GLU A 88 3.03 8.29 -11.26
C GLU A 88 4.52 8.03 -11.14
N PRO A 89 5.34 8.59 -12.06
CA PRO A 89 6.78 8.48 -11.94
C PRO A 89 7.29 9.17 -10.67
N LYS A 90 8.29 8.57 -10.04
CA LYS A 90 8.99 9.17 -8.91
C LYS A 90 10.34 9.69 -9.37
N TYR A 91 10.66 10.92 -9.03
CA TYR A 91 11.94 11.55 -9.36
C TYR A 91 12.29 12.58 -8.30
N SER A 92 13.58 12.80 -8.10
CA SER A 92 14.09 13.77 -7.14
C SER A 92 14.80 14.96 -7.78
N THR A 93 15.12 14.88 -9.08
CA THR A 93 15.79 15.95 -9.82
C THR A 93 15.14 16.15 -11.18
N MET A 94 15.36 17.34 -11.76
CA MET A 94 14.90 17.60 -13.12
C MET A 94 15.61 16.74 -14.16
N GLU A 95 16.86 16.38 -13.89
CA GLU A 95 17.64 15.50 -14.76
C GLU A 95 17.01 14.11 -14.82
N GLU A 96 16.59 13.58 -13.67
CA GLU A 96 15.92 12.30 -13.59
C GLU A 96 14.57 12.35 -14.32
N LEU A 97 13.80 13.41 -14.14
CA LEU A 97 12.53 13.59 -14.86
C LEU A 97 12.75 13.62 -16.37
N THR A 98 13.79 14.32 -16.83
CA THR A 98 14.13 14.38 -18.25
C THR A 98 14.46 12.98 -18.78
N GLN A 99 15.21 12.19 -17.99
CA GLN A 99 15.56 10.83 -18.37
C GLN A 99 14.32 9.93 -18.44
N ILE A 100 13.41 10.06 -17.47
CA ILE A 100 12.15 9.32 -17.47
C ILE A 100 11.35 9.62 -18.74
N ARG A 101 11.26 10.89 -19.13
CA ARG A 101 10.54 11.29 -20.35
C ARG A 101 11.18 10.73 -21.61
N LYS A 102 12.50 10.71 -21.69
CA LYS A 102 13.23 10.11 -22.81
C LYS A 102 12.96 8.60 -22.88
N ASN A 103 13.01 7.93 -21.73
CA ASN A 103 12.82 6.49 -21.68
C ASN A 103 11.38 6.10 -22.03
N ALA A 104 10.42 6.94 -21.71
CA ALA A 104 9.03 6.69 -22.09
C ALA A 104 8.85 6.59 -23.60
N LYS A 105 9.64 7.37 -24.37
CA LYS A 105 9.62 7.31 -25.83
C LYS A 105 10.24 6.02 -26.37
N LYS A 106 11.11 5.38 -25.60
CA LYS A 106 11.76 4.12 -25.98
C LYS A 106 10.96 2.88 -25.62
N LYS A 107 9.81 3.05 -25.01
CA LYS A 107 8.99 1.95 -24.48
C LYS A 107 8.74 0.85 -25.52
N LYS A 108 8.49 1.23 -26.77
CA LYS A 108 8.21 0.28 -27.82
C LYS A 108 9.45 -0.44 -28.35
N ALA A 109 10.62 0.10 -28.09
CA ALA A 109 11.89 -0.48 -28.54
C ALA A 109 12.39 -1.56 -27.58
N TYR A 110 11.95 -1.55 -26.32
CA TYR A 110 12.34 -2.55 -25.33
C TYR A 110 11.28 -3.63 -25.24
N LYS A 111 11.71 -4.87 -25.41
CA LYS A 111 10.82 -6.02 -25.25
C LYS A 111 10.99 -6.58 -23.85
N GLY A 112 10.23 -6.15 -22.96
CA GLY A 112 10.43 -6.74 -21.67
C GLY A 112 9.83 -6.00 -20.56
#